data_392e531087a47b5cce6402e46e0e56e9
#
_entry.id   392e531087a47b5cce6402e46e0e56e9
#
_cell.length_a   1.000
_cell.length_b   1.000
_cell.length_c   1.000
_cell.angle_alpha   90.00
_cell.angle_beta   90.00
_cell.angle_gamma   90.00
#
_symmetry.space_group_name_H-M   'P 1'
#
loop_
_entity.id
_entity.type
_entity.pdbx_description
1 polymer ?
#
loop_
_entity_poly.entity_id
_entity_poly.type
_entity_poly.pdbx_seq_one_letter_code
_entity_poly.pdbx_strand_id
1 'polypeptide(L)'
;MKDSHLVAHHIRLLNGRIFQKLLSRDPEALYRSEQGKILAVLWNSKTGCATATDIALETGLANNTLTTMIKKLEEQNLVTISPCGEDKRKKYLVLTELGQSQKEVGHRVSQKLDRIFYKGFSEEEIRQFEAFQERILANLKEEENEV
;
A
#
# COMPACT_ATOMS: atom_id res chain seq x y z
N MET A 1 3.69 12.57 29.47
CA MET A 1 3.46 12.40 28.05
C MET A 1 3.35 10.90 27.73
N LYS A 2 2.31 10.48 27.08
CA LYS A 2 2.18 9.09 26.62
C LYS A 2 3.26 8.78 25.59
N ASP A 3 3.70 7.55 25.56
CA ASP A 3 4.63 7.12 24.52
C ASP A 3 3.92 7.14 23.15
N SER A 4 4.26 8.16 22.36
CA SER A 4 3.65 8.35 21.03
C SER A 4 3.99 7.22 20.07
N HIS A 5 5.13 6.55 20.27
CA HIS A 5 5.53 5.42 19.44
C HIS A 5 4.65 4.18 19.70
N LEU A 6 4.23 3.97 20.94
CA LEU A 6 3.28 2.90 21.26
C LEU A 6 1.93 3.16 20.62
N VAL A 7 1.45 4.41 20.66
CA VAL A 7 0.19 4.80 20.06
C VAL A 7 0.25 4.61 18.53
N ALA A 8 1.31 5.09 17.90
CA ALA A 8 1.48 4.96 16.44
C ALA A 8 1.53 3.49 16.02
N HIS A 9 2.24 2.66 16.76
CA HIS A 9 2.32 1.22 16.51
C HIS A 9 0.94 0.55 16.60
N HIS A 10 0.18 0.87 17.64
CA HIS A 10 -1.15 0.33 17.86
C HIS A 10 -2.12 0.77 16.75
N ILE A 11 -2.07 2.04 16.36
CA ILE A 11 -2.85 2.58 15.25
C ILE A 11 -2.58 1.78 13.98
N ARG A 12 -1.30 1.55 13.67
CA ARG A 12 -0.91 0.79 12.47
C ARG A 12 -1.50 -0.62 12.48
N LEU A 13 -1.41 -1.31 13.61
CA LEU A 13 -1.94 -2.67 13.72
C LEU A 13 -3.47 -2.71 13.59
N LEU A 14 -4.16 -1.82 14.28
CA LEU A 14 -5.63 -1.75 14.21
C LEU A 14 -6.10 -1.34 12.81
N ASN A 15 -5.39 -0.41 12.20
CA ASN A 15 -5.73 0.04 10.83
C ASN A 15 -5.72 -1.14 9.85
N GLY A 16 -4.69 -1.98 9.93
CA GLY A 16 -4.59 -3.16 9.07
C GLY A 16 -5.69 -4.19 9.35
N ARG A 17 -5.99 -4.42 10.62
CA ARG A 17 -7.04 -5.36 11.02
C ARG A 17 -8.43 -4.92 10.56
N ILE A 18 -8.73 -3.63 10.72
CA ILE A 18 -10.03 -3.07 10.31
C ILE A 18 -10.14 -3.07 8.79
N PHE A 19 -9.07 -2.71 8.10
CA PHE A 19 -9.03 -2.80 6.64
C PHE A 19 -9.35 -4.23 6.18
N GLN A 20 -8.71 -5.24 6.79
CA GLN A 20 -8.95 -6.64 6.45
C GLN A 20 -10.40 -7.06 6.70
N LYS A 21 -11.01 -6.61 7.81
CA LYS A 21 -12.41 -6.89 8.09
C LYS A 21 -13.34 -6.30 7.02
N LEU A 22 -13.09 -5.05 6.64
CA LEU A 22 -13.86 -4.37 5.61
C LEU A 22 -13.70 -5.06 4.25
N LEU A 23 -12.47 -5.43 3.93
CA LEU A 23 -12.14 -6.13 2.69
C LEU A 23 -12.85 -7.50 2.63
N SER A 24 -12.84 -8.23 3.75
CA SER A 24 -13.48 -9.54 3.84
C SER A 24 -15.00 -9.48 3.64
N ARG A 25 -15.61 -8.33 3.90
CA ARG A 25 -17.05 -8.13 3.71
C ARG A 25 -17.41 -7.67 2.31
N ASP A 26 -16.43 -7.31 1.52
CA ASP A 26 -16.65 -6.91 0.13
C ASP A 26 -16.69 -8.16 -0.75
N PRO A 27 -17.83 -8.45 -1.40
CA PRO A 27 -17.97 -9.70 -2.17
C PRO A 27 -17.07 -9.79 -3.39
N GLU A 28 -16.54 -8.67 -3.87
CA GLU A 28 -15.68 -8.63 -5.05
C GLU A 28 -14.20 -8.65 -4.72
N ALA A 29 -13.85 -8.60 -3.41
CA ALA A 29 -12.46 -8.55 -2.99
C ALA A 29 -11.74 -9.89 -3.22
N LEU A 30 -10.57 -9.82 -3.87
CA LEU A 30 -9.75 -10.97 -4.20
C LEU A 30 -8.34 -10.93 -3.61
N TYR A 31 -8.06 -9.94 -2.76
CA TYR A 31 -6.74 -9.79 -2.16
C TYR A 31 -6.86 -9.54 -0.65
N ARG A 32 -5.74 -9.64 0.04
CA ARG A 32 -5.67 -9.41 1.49
C ARG A 32 -5.03 -8.07 1.78
N SER A 33 -5.32 -7.51 2.96
CA SER A 33 -4.87 -6.17 3.34
C SER A 33 -3.35 -5.98 3.22
N GLU A 34 -2.55 -7.00 3.55
CA GLU A 34 -1.08 -6.91 3.45
C GLU A 34 -0.58 -6.76 2.01
N GLN A 35 -1.38 -7.14 1.03
CA GLN A 35 -1.05 -7.00 -0.39
C GLN A 35 -1.44 -5.64 -0.95
N GLY A 36 -2.27 -4.90 -0.21
CA GLY A 36 -2.89 -3.66 -0.68
C GLY A 36 -1.89 -2.58 -1.07
N LYS A 37 -0.78 -2.46 -0.34
CA LYS A 37 0.22 -1.42 -0.63
C LYS A 37 0.96 -1.69 -1.94
N ILE A 38 1.24 -2.95 -2.24
CA ILE A 38 1.86 -3.34 -3.51
C ILE A 38 0.90 -3.03 -4.67
N LEU A 39 -0.35 -3.45 -4.53
CA LEU A 39 -1.37 -3.19 -5.54
C LEU A 39 -1.59 -1.69 -5.73
N ALA A 40 -1.58 -0.91 -4.64
CA ALA A 40 -1.75 0.54 -4.71
C ALA A 40 -0.65 1.20 -5.54
N VAL A 41 0.59 0.76 -5.39
CA VAL A 41 1.70 1.27 -6.22
C VAL A 41 1.42 1.01 -7.69
N LEU A 42 0.97 -0.20 -8.02
CA LEU A 42 0.66 -0.58 -9.40
C LEU A 42 -0.56 0.16 -9.95
N TRP A 43 -1.62 0.33 -9.14
CA TRP A 43 -2.81 1.08 -9.56
C TRP A 43 -2.51 2.55 -9.82
N ASN A 44 -1.56 3.12 -9.06
CA ASN A 44 -1.17 4.53 -9.19
C ASN A 44 -0.09 4.74 -10.26
N SER A 45 0.51 3.68 -10.77
CA SER A 45 1.49 3.77 -11.86
C SER A 45 0.81 4.16 -13.16
N LYS A 46 1.41 5.06 -13.92
CA LYS A 46 0.88 5.49 -15.21
C LYS A 46 0.83 4.36 -16.25
N THR A 47 1.72 3.39 -16.10
CA THR A 47 1.84 2.27 -17.05
C THR A 47 1.21 0.98 -16.55
N GLY A 48 0.77 0.95 -15.28
CA GLY A 48 0.25 -0.26 -14.64
C GLY A 48 1.33 -1.28 -14.28
N CYS A 49 2.61 -0.87 -14.33
CA CYS A 49 3.72 -1.75 -14.00
C CYS A 49 4.77 -1.01 -13.16
N ALA A 50 5.56 -1.79 -12.41
CA ALA A 50 6.64 -1.27 -11.57
C ALA A 50 7.63 -2.39 -11.31
N THR A 51 8.89 -2.03 -11.05
CA THR A 51 9.89 -3.00 -10.62
C THR A 51 9.74 -3.30 -9.13
N ALA A 52 10.25 -4.43 -8.68
CA ALA A 52 10.27 -4.76 -7.24
C ALA A 52 11.02 -3.69 -6.46
N THR A 53 12.11 -3.15 -7.01
CA THR A 53 12.87 -2.06 -6.38
C THR A 53 11.99 -0.81 -6.17
N ASP A 54 11.24 -0.42 -7.19
CA ASP A 54 10.32 0.73 -7.09
C ASP A 54 9.28 0.52 -6.00
N ILE A 55 8.72 -0.68 -5.94
CA ILE A 55 7.71 -1.02 -4.92
C ILE A 55 8.31 -0.98 -3.53
N ALA A 56 9.52 -1.51 -3.35
CA ALA A 56 10.22 -1.47 -2.07
C ALA A 56 10.46 -0.02 -1.61
N LEU A 57 10.88 0.85 -2.52
CA LEU A 57 11.14 2.26 -2.22
C LEU A 57 9.86 3.00 -1.82
N GLU A 58 8.75 2.74 -2.50
CA GLU A 58 7.49 3.43 -2.22
C GLU A 58 6.76 2.89 -0.99
N THR A 59 6.90 1.61 -0.70
CA THR A 59 6.17 0.96 0.40
C THR A 59 6.97 0.87 1.69
N GLY A 60 8.30 0.86 1.59
CA GLY A 60 9.17 0.60 2.73
C GLY A 60 9.24 -0.87 3.12
N LEU A 61 8.66 -1.78 2.33
CA LEU A 61 8.69 -3.20 2.63
C LEU A 61 10.09 -3.79 2.44
N ALA A 62 10.45 -4.72 3.33
CA ALA A 62 11.70 -5.47 3.22
C ALA A 62 11.64 -6.42 2.01
N ASN A 63 12.79 -6.67 1.39
CA ASN A 63 12.88 -7.48 0.17
C ASN A 63 12.31 -8.89 0.32
N ASN A 64 12.57 -9.55 1.45
CA ASN A 64 12.05 -10.90 1.69
C ASN A 64 10.52 -10.92 1.82
N THR A 65 9.96 -9.93 2.50
CA THR A 65 8.50 -9.77 2.63
C THR A 65 7.88 -9.52 1.25
N LEU A 66 8.50 -8.61 0.50
CA LEU A 66 8.05 -8.23 -0.83
C LEU A 66 8.05 -9.44 -1.78
N THR A 67 9.13 -10.21 -1.80
CA THR A 67 9.26 -11.42 -2.63
C THR A 67 8.14 -12.41 -2.35
N THR A 68 7.84 -12.66 -1.08
CA THR A 68 6.78 -13.58 -0.67
C THR A 68 5.40 -13.08 -1.12
N MET A 69 5.14 -11.79 -0.96
CA MET A 69 3.87 -11.19 -1.36
C MET A 69 3.67 -11.19 -2.86
N ILE A 70 4.72 -10.90 -3.63
CA ILE A 70 4.68 -10.92 -5.10
C ILE A 70 4.31 -12.31 -5.59
N LYS A 71 4.93 -13.34 -5.01
CA LYS A 71 4.64 -14.72 -5.38
C LYS A 71 3.16 -15.06 -5.17
N LYS A 72 2.60 -14.64 -4.06
CA LYS A 72 1.17 -14.85 -3.77
C LYS A 72 0.28 -14.12 -4.76
N LEU A 73 0.64 -12.88 -5.11
CA LEU A 73 -0.13 -12.10 -6.10
C LEU A 73 -0.11 -12.77 -7.48
N GLU A 74 1.02 -13.37 -7.85
CA GLU A 74 1.13 -14.14 -9.10
C GLU A 74 0.24 -15.38 -9.06
N GLU A 75 0.27 -16.11 -7.94
CA GLU A 75 -0.54 -17.33 -7.76
C GLU A 75 -2.04 -17.00 -7.81
N GLN A 76 -2.43 -15.81 -7.36
CA GLN A 76 -3.81 -15.34 -7.40
C GLN A 76 -4.20 -14.74 -8.75
N ASN A 77 -3.28 -14.70 -9.70
CA ASN A 77 -3.47 -14.12 -11.04
C ASN A 77 -3.80 -12.61 -11.03
N LEU A 78 -3.34 -11.91 -10.00
CA LEU A 78 -3.54 -10.46 -9.89
C LEU A 78 -2.42 -9.67 -10.57
N VAL A 79 -1.22 -10.27 -10.64
CA VAL A 79 -0.07 -9.69 -11.34
C VAL A 79 0.64 -10.77 -12.14
N THR A 80 1.39 -10.32 -13.15
CA THR A 80 2.36 -11.15 -13.88
C THR A 80 3.71 -10.45 -13.84
N ILE A 81 4.78 -11.21 -14.03
CA ILE A 81 6.11 -10.64 -14.21
C ILE A 81 6.42 -10.69 -15.69
N SER A 82 6.67 -9.53 -16.27
CA SER A 82 6.98 -9.43 -17.70
C SER A 82 7.79 -8.16 -17.99
N PRO A 83 8.45 -8.08 -19.15
CA PRO A 83 9.05 -6.84 -19.58
C PRO A 83 7.98 -5.77 -19.79
N CYS A 84 8.27 -4.54 -19.39
CA CYS A 84 7.38 -3.39 -19.56
C CYS A 84 8.27 -2.22 -20.01
N GLY A 85 7.83 -1.51 -21.04
CA GLY A 85 8.59 -0.39 -21.57
C GLY A 85 9.74 -0.84 -22.48
N GLU A 86 10.74 0.03 -22.65
CA GLU A 86 11.82 -0.16 -23.60
C GLU A 86 12.97 -1.06 -23.11
N ASP A 87 13.20 -1.08 -21.79
CA ASP A 87 14.29 -1.88 -21.23
C ASP A 87 13.80 -3.29 -20.91
N LYS A 88 14.03 -4.20 -21.84
CA LYS A 88 13.61 -5.60 -21.73
C LYS A 88 14.44 -6.43 -20.74
N ARG A 89 15.53 -5.84 -20.20
CA ARG A 89 16.34 -6.53 -19.21
C ARG A 89 15.73 -6.48 -17.81
N LYS A 90 14.88 -5.49 -17.56
CA LYS A 90 14.21 -5.33 -16.28
C LYS A 90 12.97 -6.19 -16.22
N LYS A 91 12.71 -6.72 -15.03
CA LYS A 91 11.48 -7.46 -14.73
C LYS A 91 10.51 -6.53 -14.01
N TYR A 92 9.32 -6.44 -14.55
CA TYR A 92 8.27 -5.59 -13.99
C TYR A 92 7.13 -6.46 -13.48
N LEU A 93 6.52 -6.01 -12.37
CA LEU A 93 5.21 -6.49 -11.99
C LEU A 93 4.20 -5.73 -12.83
N VAL A 94 3.30 -6.46 -13.47
CA VAL A 94 2.27 -5.88 -14.33
C VAL A 94 0.92 -6.38 -13.84
N LEU A 95 -0.02 -5.46 -13.64
CA LEU A 95 -1.39 -5.82 -13.27
C LEU A 95 -2.03 -6.64 -14.40
N THR A 96 -2.68 -7.72 -14.03
CA THR A 96 -3.57 -8.42 -14.93
C THR A 96 -4.89 -7.64 -15.00
N GLU A 97 -5.78 -8.03 -15.92
CA GLU A 97 -7.12 -7.48 -15.95
C GLU A 97 -7.83 -7.67 -14.60
N LEU A 98 -7.65 -8.85 -14.00
CA LEU A 98 -8.21 -9.14 -12.67
C LEU A 98 -7.61 -8.24 -11.60
N GLY A 99 -6.29 -8.03 -11.61
CA GLY A 99 -5.62 -7.12 -10.68
C GLY A 99 -6.11 -5.69 -10.83
N GLN A 100 -6.33 -5.24 -12.06
CA GLN A 100 -6.85 -3.92 -12.34
C GLN A 100 -8.29 -3.76 -11.80
N SER A 101 -9.10 -4.81 -11.88
CA SER A 101 -10.48 -4.79 -11.36
C SER A 101 -10.53 -4.52 -9.86
N GLN A 102 -9.49 -4.87 -9.13
CA GLN A 102 -9.43 -4.70 -7.67
C GLN A 102 -9.18 -3.25 -7.24
N LYS A 103 -8.85 -2.37 -8.17
CA LYS A 103 -8.65 -0.95 -7.85
C LYS A 103 -9.92 -0.32 -7.27
N GLU A 104 -11.07 -0.61 -7.83
CA GLU A 104 -12.36 -0.12 -7.31
C GLU A 104 -12.67 -0.67 -5.93
N VAL A 105 -12.39 -1.95 -5.70
CA VAL A 105 -12.55 -2.58 -4.40
C VAL A 105 -11.71 -1.85 -3.36
N GLY A 106 -10.42 -1.65 -3.68
CA GLY A 106 -9.48 -0.93 -2.81
C GLY A 106 -9.95 0.48 -2.50
N HIS A 107 -10.43 1.18 -3.50
CA HIS A 107 -10.96 2.54 -3.33
C HIS A 107 -12.17 2.58 -2.38
N ARG A 108 -13.14 1.69 -2.59
CA ARG A 108 -14.33 1.57 -1.73
C ARG A 108 -13.98 1.30 -0.29
N VAL A 109 -13.10 0.33 -0.08
CA VAL A 109 -12.69 -0.09 1.28
C VAL A 109 -11.89 1.01 1.95
N SER A 110 -10.97 1.66 1.22
CA SER A 110 -10.18 2.78 1.74
C SER A 110 -11.06 3.94 2.16
N GLN A 111 -12.11 4.26 1.41
CA GLN A 111 -13.05 5.31 1.78
C GLN A 111 -13.79 4.99 3.08
N LYS A 112 -14.19 3.73 3.25
CA LYS A 112 -14.85 3.29 4.48
C LYS A 112 -13.92 3.40 5.67
N LEU A 113 -12.67 3.00 5.50
CA LEU A 113 -11.66 3.10 6.56
C LEU A 113 -11.39 4.55 6.91
N ASP A 114 -11.27 5.44 5.94
CA ASP A 114 -11.02 6.85 6.16
C ASP A 114 -12.14 7.50 6.99
N ARG A 115 -13.38 7.12 6.73
CA ARG A 115 -14.50 7.62 7.52
C ARG A 115 -14.42 7.20 9.00
N ILE A 116 -13.90 6.01 9.26
CA ILE A 116 -13.68 5.52 10.64
C ILE A 116 -12.45 6.23 11.23
N PHE A 117 -11.36 6.28 10.50
CA PHE A 117 -10.08 6.81 10.95
C PHE A 117 -10.18 8.29 11.32
N TYR A 118 -10.85 9.07 10.48
CA TYR A 118 -10.95 10.53 10.64
C TYR A 118 -12.26 11.00 11.28
N LYS A 119 -12.99 10.09 11.90
CA LYS A 119 -14.26 10.44 12.56
C LYS A 119 -14.06 11.56 13.58
N GLY A 120 -14.81 12.65 13.44
CA GLY A 120 -14.73 13.79 14.34
C GLY A 120 -13.66 14.82 13.99
N PHE A 121 -12.88 14.60 12.94
CA PHE A 121 -11.86 15.54 12.49
C PHE A 121 -12.41 16.48 11.42
N SER A 122 -11.99 17.74 11.45
CA SER A 122 -12.28 18.67 10.35
C SER A 122 -11.34 18.42 9.17
N GLU A 123 -11.71 18.92 8.01
CA GLU A 123 -10.84 18.82 6.81
C GLU A 123 -9.48 19.46 7.05
N GLU A 124 -9.44 20.59 7.78
CA GLU A 124 -8.18 21.25 8.10
C GLU A 124 -7.30 20.39 9.00
N GLU A 125 -7.88 19.76 10.02
CA GLU A 125 -7.15 18.87 10.90
C GLU A 125 -6.58 17.66 10.14
N ILE A 126 -7.35 17.11 9.20
CA ILE A 126 -6.89 16.02 8.36
C ILE A 126 -5.69 16.44 7.51
N ARG A 127 -5.77 17.61 6.87
CA ARG A 127 -4.66 18.14 6.07
C ARG A 127 -3.40 18.33 6.90
N GLN A 128 -3.55 18.87 8.10
CA GLN A 128 -2.44 19.09 9.02
C GLN A 128 -1.80 17.77 9.44
N PHE A 129 -2.63 16.80 9.81
CA PHE A 129 -2.14 15.48 10.21
C PHE A 129 -1.36 14.82 9.08
N GLU A 130 -1.89 14.81 7.87
CA GLU A 130 -1.22 14.22 6.71
C GLU A 130 0.09 14.92 6.40
N ALA A 131 0.12 16.25 6.49
CA ALA A 131 1.33 17.02 6.27
C ALA A 131 2.40 16.71 7.32
N PHE A 132 2.02 16.55 8.59
CA PHE A 132 2.94 16.17 9.65
C PHE A 132 3.51 14.79 9.42
N GLN A 133 2.68 13.85 9.00
CA GLN A 133 3.15 12.49 8.67
C GLN A 133 4.19 12.50 7.54
N GLU A 134 3.98 13.29 6.51
CA GLU A 134 4.94 13.43 5.41
C GLU A 134 6.27 14.01 5.87
N ARG A 135 6.23 14.99 6.77
CA ARG A 135 7.44 15.57 7.36
C ARG A 135 8.22 14.54 8.18
N ILE A 136 7.51 13.75 8.97
CA ILE A 136 8.13 12.68 9.77
C ILE A 136 8.76 11.65 8.84
N LEU A 137 8.04 11.23 7.81
CA LEU A 137 8.54 10.25 6.84
C LEU A 137 9.82 10.76 6.16
N ALA A 138 9.84 12.03 5.75
CA ALA A 138 11.01 12.64 5.13
C ALA A 138 12.23 12.61 6.06
N ASN A 139 12.02 12.94 7.35
CA ASN A 139 13.09 12.88 8.35
C ASN A 139 13.66 11.48 8.50
N LEU A 140 12.79 10.48 8.57
CA LEU A 140 13.20 9.09 8.74
C LEU A 140 13.95 8.56 7.51
N LYS A 141 13.51 8.92 6.31
CA LYS A 141 14.19 8.52 5.07
C LYS A 141 15.58 9.12 4.96
N GLU A 142 15.73 10.37 5.37
CA GLU A 142 17.03 11.05 5.38
C GLU A 142 18.02 10.30 6.29
N GLU A 143 17.59 9.94 7.48
CA GLU A 143 18.42 9.23 8.46
C GLU A 143 18.78 7.82 7.97
N GLU A 144 17.85 7.13 7.35
CA GLU A 144 18.09 5.79 6.80
C GLU A 144 19.19 5.79 5.75
N ASN A 145 19.25 6.84 4.92
CA ASN A 145 20.26 6.96 3.87
C ASN A 145 21.65 7.25 4.44
N GLU A 146 21.76 7.79 5.64
CA GLU A 146 23.03 8.16 6.28
C GLU A 146 23.61 7.04 7.16
N VAL A 147 22.79 6.06 7.56
CA VAL A 147 23.19 4.99 8.48
C VAL A 147 23.89 3.82 7.75
#